data_6e996b880f30f7afac47be7160bd61c6
#
_entry.id   6e996b880f30f7afac47be7160bd61c6
#
_cell.length_a   1.000
_cell.length_b   1.000
_cell.length_c   1.000
_cell.angle_alpha   90.00
_cell.angle_beta   90.00
_cell.angle_gamma   90.00
#
_symmetry.space_group_name_H-M   'P 1'
#
loop_
_entity.id
_entity.type
_entity.pdbx_description
1 polymer ?
#
loop_
_entity_poly.entity_id
_entity_poly.type
_entity_poly.pdbx_seq_one_letter_code
_entity_poly.pdbx_strand_id
1 'polypeptide(L)'
;MYWCKKLYYGNLAGLQRRTLLKTLKRRRWLPGLYVIALSENEDELLEVYETAQFVQPPFAPKLKRMRIAGVALGKNEAYELVRTIIDDAYRLTGNFDLAKYLN
;
A
#
# COMPACT_ATOMS: atom_id res chain seq x y z
N MET A 1 -8.75 4.12 7.09
CA MET A 1 -7.46 3.60 6.61
C MET A 1 -6.81 2.79 7.72
N TYR A 2 -6.47 1.56 7.42
CA TYR A 2 -5.86 0.63 8.38
C TYR A 2 -4.47 0.26 7.90
N TRP A 3 -3.59 -0.09 8.81
CA TRP A 3 -2.21 -0.45 8.48
C TRP A 3 -2.00 -1.93 8.77
N CYS A 4 -1.47 -2.65 7.78
CA CYS A 4 -1.08 -4.03 7.99
C CYS A 4 0.08 -4.12 8.97
N LYS A 5 0.17 -5.20 9.72
CA LYS A 5 1.27 -5.43 10.66
C LYS A 5 2.62 -5.40 9.96
N LYS A 6 2.71 -6.12 8.85
CA LYS A 6 3.90 -6.09 7.99
C LYS A 6 3.68 -4.99 6.95
N LEU A 7 4.28 -3.85 7.18
CA LEU A 7 4.18 -2.72 6.27
C LEU A 7 5.45 -2.61 5.46
N TYR A 8 5.32 -2.69 4.15
CA TYR A 8 6.43 -2.64 3.23
C TYR A 8 6.71 -1.21 2.78
N TYR A 9 7.96 -0.95 2.43
CA TYR A 9 8.39 0.34 1.88
C TYR A 9 9.21 0.10 0.63
N GLY A 10 8.99 0.92 -0.40
CA GLY A 10 9.90 0.98 -1.53
C GLY A 10 11.24 1.56 -1.09
N ASN A 11 12.25 1.48 -1.97
CA ASN A 11 13.60 1.90 -1.64
C ASN A 11 13.68 3.37 -1.24
N LEU A 12 13.07 4.27 -2.03
CA LEU A 12 13.08 5.70 -1.73
C LEU A 12 12.14 6.02 -0.55
N ALA A 13 10.97 5.41 -0.50
CA ALA A 13 10.03 5.62 0.59
C ALA A 13 10.61 5.17 1.92
N GLY A 14 11.38 4.10 1.94
CA GLY A 14 12.01 3.58 3.14
C GLY A 14 12.98 4.57 3.79
N LEU A 15 13.64 5.42 2.98
CA LEU A 15 14.54 6.46 3.49
C LEU A 15 13.80 7.57 4.22
N GLN A 16 12.52 7.74 3.97
CA GLN A 16 11.70 8.81 4.52
C GLN A 16 10.45 8.28 5.23
N ARG A 17 10.48 7.06 5.69
CA ARG A 17 9.26 6.38 6.18
C ARG A 17 8.54 7.12 7.30
N ARG A 18 9.26 7.71 8.24
CA ARG A 18 8.62 8.46 9.34
C ARG A 18 7.84 9.66 8.83
N THR A 19 8.46 10.42 7.94
CA THR A 19 7.83 11.60 7.32
C THR A 19 6.62 11.20 6.49
N LEU A 20 6.77 10.15 5.68
CA LEU A 20 5.67 9.69 4.82
C LEU A 20 4.51 9.13 5.63
N LEU A 21 4.78 8.36 6.70
CA LEU A 21 3.72 7.87 7.56
C LEU A 21 2.96 9.00 8.24
N LYS A 22 3.65 10.03 8.72
CA LYS A 22 3.00 11.21 9.28
C LYS A 22 2.13 11.90 8.25
N THR A 23 2.65 12.06 7.03
CA THR A 23 1.93 12.67 5.92
C THR A 23 0.63 11.92 5.64
N LEU A 24 0.71 10.60 5.54
CA LEU A 24 -0.45 9.75 5.29
C LEU A 24 -1.45 9.76 6.45
N LYS A 25 -0.97 9.70 7.68
CA LYS A 25 -1.83 9.73 8.87
C LYS A 25 -2.58 11.05 9.01
N ARG A 26 -1.98 12.14 8.53
CA ARG A 26 -2.61 13.45 8.49
C ARG A 26 -3.46 13.64 7.24
N ARG A 27 -3.57 12.60 6.42
CA ARG A 27 -4.34 12.62 5.16
C ARG A 27 -3.89 13.75 4.23
N ARG A 28 -2.59 13.96 4.16
CA ARG A 28 -1.98 14.88 3.21
C ARG A 28 -1.56 14.09 1.99
N TRP A 29 -2.27 14.32 0.90
CA TRP A 29 -2.09 13.55 -0.32
C TRP A 29 -1.10 14.27 -1.24
N LEU A 30 -0.07 13.54 -1.69
CA LEU A 30 1.01 14.12 -2.48
C LEU A 30 1.11 13.42 -3.84
N PRO A 31 1.33 14.17 -4.93
CA PRO A 31 1.69 13.55 -6.22
C PRO A 31 2.96 12.72 -6.04
N GLY A 32 3.00 11.57 -6.69
CA GLY A 32 4.15 10.67 -6.60
C GLY A 32 4.22 9.80 -5.36
N LEU A 33 3.38 10.04 -4.37
CA LEU A 33 3.28 9.18 -3.19
C LEU A 33 2.21 8.13 -3.43
N TYR A 34 2.61 6.86 -3.43
CA TYR A 34 1.74 5.72 -3.70
C TYR A 34 1.53 4.88 -2.46
N VAL A 35 0.35 4.31 -2.35
CA VAL A 35 0.05 3.29 -1.35
C VAL A 35 -0.36 2.01 -2.05
N ILE A 36 -0.01 0.89 -1.43
CA ILE A 36 -0.40 -0.44 -1.89
C ILE A 36 -1.34 -1.00 -0.85
N ALA A 37 -2.53 -1.37 -1.28
CA ALA A 37 -3.59 -1.83 -0.40
C ALA A 37 -4.00 -3.26 -0.72
N LEU A 38 -4.47 -3.98 0.29
CA LEU A 38 -5.11 -5.26 0.07
C LEU A 38 -6.39 -5.02 -0.74
N SER A 39 -6.58 -5.82 -1.79
CA SER A 39 -7.75 -5.69 -2.63
C SER A 39 -9.00 -6.22 -1.92
N GLU A 40 -10.12 -5.55 -2.13
CA GLU A 40 -11.44 -6.04 -1.73
C GLU A 40 -12.02 -6.96 -2.81
N ASN A 41 -11.43 -6.96 -4.00
CA ASN A 41 -11.84 -7.78 -5.12
C ASN A 41 -11.12 -9.12 -5.06
N GLU A 42 -11.87 -10.22 -5.07
CA GLU A 42 -11.31 -11.58 -4.98
C GLU A 42 -10.41 -11.92 -6.16
N ASP A 43 -10.59 -11.27 -7.30
CA ASP A 43 -9.79 -11.51 -8.50
C ASP A 43 -8.44 -10.81 -8.48
N GLU A 44 -8.20 -9.94 -7.50
CA GLU A 44 -6.97 -9.18 -7.38
C GLU A 44 -6.36 -9.37 -6.00
N LEU A 45 -5.02 -9.37 -5.92
CA LEU A 45 -4.33 -9.51 -4.65
C LEU A 45 -4.08 -8.16 -3.98
N LEU A 46 -3.58 -7.20 -4.75
CA LEU A 46 -3.22 -5.87 -4.27
C LEU A 46 -3.72 -4.82 -5.24
N GLU A 47 -3.98 -3.63 -4.70
CA GLU A 47 -4.32 -2.45 -5.49
C GLU A 47 -3.29 -1.36 -5.23
N VAL A 48 -2.99 -0.57 -6.27
CA VAL A 48 -2.01 0.52 -6.20
C VAL A 48 -2.73 1.84 -6.44
N TYR A 49 -2.54 2.79 -5.54
CA TYR A 49 -3.13 4.12 -5.67
C TYR A 49 -2.09 5.20 -5.49
N GLU A 50 -2.13 6.20 -6.35
CA GLU A 50 -1.44 7.45 -6.10
C GLU A 50 -2.28 8.26 -5.13
N THR A 51 -1.68 8.74 -4.03
CA THR A 51 -2.46 9.36 -2.96
C THR A 51 -3.17 10.64 -3.41
N ALA A 52 -2.66 11.32 -4.44
CA ALA A 52 -3.32 12.50 -4.98
C ALA A 52 -4.76 12.21 -5.45
N GLN A 53 -5.08 10.97 -5.80
CA GLN A 53 -6.43 10.57 -6.19
C GLN A 53 -7.43 10.67 -5.03
N PHE A 54 -6.94 10.60 -3.79
CA PHE A 54 -7.80 10.54 -2.61
C PHE A 54 -8.48 11.87 -2.27
N VAL A 55 -8.07 12.97 -2.93
CA VAL A 55 -8.79 14.25 -2.79
C VAL A 55 -10.18 14.19 -3.41
N GLN A 56 -10.44 13.21 -4.28
CA GLN A 56 -11.71 13.07 -4.96
C GLN A 56 -12.77 12.45 -4.04
N PRO A 57 -13.96 13.06 -3.91
CA PRO A 57 -14.99 12.57 -3.00
C PRO A 57 -15.36 11.09 -3.14
N PRO A 58 -15.41 10.49 -4.34
CA PRO A 58 -15.74 9.07 -4.48
C PRO A 58 -14.80 8.13 -3.73
N PHE A 59 -13.58 8.55 -3.41
CA PHE A 59 -12.63 7.73 -2.67
C PHE A 59 -12.87 7.70 -1.17
N ALA A 60 -13.66 8.63 -0.62
CA ALA A 60 -13.82 8.73 0.84
C ALA A 60 -14.35 7.45 1.49
N PRO A 61 -15.41 6.78 0.98
CA PRO A 61 -15.86 5.51 1.56
C PRO A 61 -14.83 4.40 1.45
N LYS A 62 -14.15 4.31 0.30
CA LYS A 62 -13.14 3.29 0.06
C LYS A 62 -11.94 3.49 0.98
N LEU A 63 -11.53 4.73 1.19
CA LEU A 63 -10.40 5.08 2.03
C LEU A 63 -10.60 4.61 3.47
N LYS A 64 -11.82 4.69 3.99
CA LYS A 64 -12.12 4.23 5.35
C LYS A 64 -11.85 2.73 5.54
N ARG A 65 -12.04 1.93 4.50
CA ARG A 65 -11.89 0.47 4.55
C ARG A 65 -10.51 0.00 4.11
N MET A 66 -9.72 0.89 3.52
CA MET A 66 -8.46 0.53 2.89
C MET A 66 -7.44 0.01 3.91
N ARG A 67 -6.88 -1.15 3.63
CA ARG A 67 -5.82 -1.75 4.44
C ARG A 67 -4.49 -1.60 3.71
N ILE A 68 -3.60 -0.79 4.26
CA ILE A 68 -2.36 -0.41 3.61
C ILE A 68 -1.27 -1.43 3.91
N ALA A 69 -0.72 -2.01 2.86
CA ALA A 69 0.36 -2.99 2.92
C ALA A 69 1.72 -2.41 2.56
N GLY A 70 1.74 -1.30 1.83
CA GLY A 70 3.00 -0.73 1.40
C GLY A 70 2.91 0.75 1.05
N VAL A 71 4.06 1.41 1.07
CA VAL A 71 4.22 2.82 0.72
C VAL A 71 5.41 2.95 -0.23
N ALA A 72 5.22 3.70 -1.31
CA ALA A 72 6.24 3.86 -2.34
C ALA A 72 6.28 5.28 -2.88
N LEU A 73 7.44 5.69 -3.36
CA LEU A 73 7.63 6.95 -4.05
C LEU A 73 7.85 6.64 -5.54
N GLY A 74 6.90 7.08 -6.36
CA GLY A 74 6.92 6.84 -7.79
C GLY A 74 6.26 5.54 -8.21
N LYS A 75 5.75 5.54 -9.43
CA LYS A 75 4.99 4.43 -9.99
C LYS A 75 5.82 3.16 -10.12
N ASN A 76 7.06 3.29 -10.60
CA ASN A 76 7.94 2.13 -10.78
C ASN A 76 8.25 1.46 -9.44
N GLU A 77 8.57 2.26 -8.43
CA GLU A 77 8.82 1.74 -7.09
C GLU A 77 7.58 1.04 -6.53
N ALA A 78 6.39 1.59 -6.79
CA ALA A 78 5.13 0.99 -6.34
C ALA A 78 4.92 -0.40 -6.94
N TYR A 79 5.12 -0.56 -8.24
CA TYR A 79 4.94 -1.86 -8.90
C TYR A 79 6.01 -2.87 -8.49
N GLU A 80 7.25 -2.42 -8.28
CA GLU A 80 8.30 -3.29 -7.75
C GLU A 80 7.93 -3.77 -6.34
N LEU A 81 7.34 -2.90 -5.54
CA LEU A 81 6.94 -3.25 -4.19
C LEU A 81 5.80 -4.28 -4.18
N VAL A 82 4.82 -4.14 -5.08
CA VAL A 82 3.76 -5.15 -5.27
C VAL A 82 4.38 -6.52 -5.53
N ARG A 83 5.32 -6.57 -6.44
CA ARG A 83 6.02 -7.80 -6.79
C ARG A 83 6.73 -8.40 -5.58
N THR A 84 7.44 -7.57 -4.83
CA THR A 84 8.15 -8.01 -3.63
C THR A 84 7.20 -8.61 -2.59
N ILE A 85 6.08 -7.95 -2.34
CA ILE A 85 5.08 -8.42 -1.37
C ILE A 85 4.54 -9.80 -1.77
N ILE A 86 4.17 -9.94 -3.03
CA ILE A 86 3.60 -11.18 -3.55
C ILE A 86 4.64 -12.31 -3.51
N ASP A 87 5.86 -12.02 -3.94
CA ASP A 87 6.95 -13.01 -3.94
C ASP A 87 7.28 -13.46 -2.51
N ASP A 88 7.37 -12.52 -1.57
CA ASP A 88 7.64 -12.84 -0.17
C ASP A 88 6.52 -13.68 0.44
N ALA A 89 5.28 -13.33 0.19
CA ALA A 89 4.14 -14.08 0.71
C ALA A 89 4.15 -15.52 0.22
N TYR A 90 4.35 -15.71 -1.07
CA TYR A 90 4.39 -17.05 -1.64
C TYR A 90 5.58 -17.87 -1.14
N ARG A 91 6.76 -17.26 -1.10
CA ARG A 91 7.99 -17.92 -0.66
C ARG A 91 7.91 -18.35 0.81
N LEU A 92 7.29 -17.53 1.66
CA LEU A 92 7.25 -17.76 3.11
C LEU A 92 6.06 -18.59 3.56
N THR A 93 4.95 -18.58 2.82
CA THR A 93 3.72 -19.27 3.22
C THR A 93 3.29 -20.37 2.24
N GLY A 94 3.79 -20.34 1.01
CA GLY A 94 3.39 -21.29 -0.04
C GLY A 94 2.04 -20.97 -0.68
N ASN A 95 1.44 -19.83 -0.35
CA ASN A 95 0.17 -19.42 -0.93
C ASN A 95 0.09 -17.91 -1.09
N PHE A 96 -1.04 -17.42 -1.62
CA PHE A 96 -1.26 -16.00 -1.87
C PHE A 96 -2.31 -15.38 -0.94
N ASP A 97 -2.49 -15.93 0.26
CA ASP A 97 -3.35 -15.32 1.26
C ASP A 97 -2.62 -14.14 1.92
N LEU A 98 -2.65 -13.00 1.23
CA LEU A 98 -1.93 -11.81 1.64
C LEU A 98 -2.48 -11.22 2.94
N ALA A 99 -3.78 -11.28 3.15
CA ALA A 99 -4.38 -10.78 4.37
C ALA A 99 -3.82 -11.49 5.60
N LYS A 100 -3.67 -12.80 5.51
CA LYS A 100 -3.09 -13.61 6.59
C LYS A 100 -1.59 -13.35 6.73
N TYR A 101 -0.88 -13.29 5.60
CA TYR A 101 0.57 -13.07 5.61
C TYR A 101 0.93 -11.71 6.23
N LEU A 102 0.21 -10.66 5.88
CA LEU A 102 0.53 -9.29 6.31
C LEU A 102 0.04 -8.96 7.73
N ASN A 103 -0.85 -9.72 8.24
CA ASN A 103 -1.43 -9.54 9.57
C ASN A 103 -1.22 -10.76 10.44
#